data_bf566d6a0b8e1cc4f5940007ed92eaab
#
_entry.id   bf566d6a0b8e1cc4f5940007ed92eaab
#
_cell.length_a   1.000
_cell.length_b   1.000
_cell.length_c   1.000
_cell.angle_alpha   90.00
_cell.angle_beta   90.00
_cell.angle_gamma   90.00
#
_symmetry.space_group_name_H-M   'P 1'
#
loop_
_entity.id
_entity.type
_entity.pdbx_description
1 polymer ?
#
loop_
_entity_poly.entity_id
_entity_poly.type
_entity_poly.pdbx_seq_one_letter_code
_entity_poly.pdbx_strand_id
1 'polypeptide(L)'
;VGSEMCIRDSRKDPDFRITNLDYDDPDTYAMLAKGETEGIFQLESTGMTQVLVGMRPKNLEDIIALISLYRPGPMDSIPTYLRNRKDPSHVTYKTPQMAHIVDVTNGVVIYQEQVMQICRELAGFSFGQADNVRRAMSKKKLKVMEAEREHFVHGCKEPGKECAGCVANGVPENIANEIYDDMISFASYAFNKSHAACYAYVAFQTAYLKCHYPHEFMAALLTSVLDNTSKVIEYTTECQRLGIKVQQPDINVSRGGFTADGERIRFGLNAVKSVGRDLIEAVIKERAERPYSSLYDFCKRLHGTGLNRRALENLVKAGAFDTLEPTRHGMLESVEGILKSVETDARQNLDGQMDLFGLMGGGEDEKPANDYKVPNLPEYSASDLLKMEKEVSGLYLSGHPLDAYRAQIAQVSTCTIAQLLGEDAKQFDNQTVTLVCTIVKNKIMTTKSNTLMAFTTVEDLTGSMELLVFPRILAECRAALQENAVVVANGRVSVKEDEAARLIVEGVQPIETYDPGKNFGMNRVERVKRETSGGGAAGYFLTVPSRDSAQMHKVENLLCNIFDGGTVRVYFRFQDTGRAMLARHMAVKDDPLLRAELERILGKDCVKVQDVEHSAK
;
A
#
# COMPACT_ATOMS: atom_id res chain seq x y z
N VAL A 1 16.03 11.69 14.18
CA VAL A 1 16.70 13.01 14.16
C VAL A 1 15.71 14.08 13.67
N GLY A 2 15.12 13.92 12.47
CA GLY A 2 14.20 14.94 11.92
C GLY A 2 13.00 15.22 12.82
N SER A 3 12.29 14.19 13.30
CA SER A 3 11.14 14.34 14.20
C SER A 3 11.54 15.00 15.52
N GLU A 4 12.68 14.62 16.09
CA GLU A 4 13.19 15.21 17.33
C GLU A 4 13.49 16.71 17.16
N MET A 5 14.08 17.11 16.02
CA MET A 5 14.27 18.52 15.69
C MET A 5 12.95 19.26 15.54
N CYS A 6 11.99 18.65 14.81
CA CYS A 6 10.66 19.23 14.65
C CYS A 6 9.95 19.42 15.99
N ILE A 7 10.03 18.44 16.91
CA ILE A 7 9.41 18.53 18.25
C ILE A 7 10.02 19.68 19.04
N ARG A 8 11.33 19.78 19.09
CA ARG A 8 12.01 20.87 19.80
C ARG A 8 11.60 22.24 19.28
N ASP A 9 11.48 22.38 17.97
CA ASP A 9 11.11 23.63 17.33
C ASP A 9 9.62 23.97 17.50
N SER A 10 8.73 23.01 17.21
CA SER A 10 7.27 23.22 17.18
C SER A 10 6.64 23.27 18.58
N ARG A 11 7.07 22.39 19.48
CA ARG A 11 6.56 22.30 20.85
C ARG A 11 7.33 23.20 21.84
N LYS A 12 8.40 23.84 21.37
CA LYS A 12 9.32 24.64 22.22
C LYS A 12 9.84 23.85 23.43
N ASP A 13 10.09 22.55 23.21
CA ASP A 13 10.69 21.64 24.18
C ASP A 13 12.14 21.34 23.80
N PRO A 14 13.10 22.17 24.22
CA PRO A 14 14.52 22.01 23.87
C PRO A 14 15.14 20.76 24.52
N ASP A 15 14.51 20.23 25.57
CA ASP A 15 15.04 19.11 26.35
C ASP A 15 14.54 17.76 25.84
N PHE A 16 13.61 17.73 24.91
CA PHE A 16 13.14 16.47 24.30
C PHE A 16 14.30 15.66 23.71
N ARG A 17 14.42 14.40 24.11
CA ARG A 17 15.42 13.45 23.62
C ARG A 17 14.75 12.12 23.35
N ILE A 18 14.93 11.59 22.15
CA ILE A 18 14.40 10.28 21.74
C ILE A 18 14.97 9.13 22.56
N THR A 19 16.10 9.33 23.23
CA THR A 19 16.72 8.34 24.12
C THR A 19 16.05 8.23 25.49
N ASN A 20 15.20 9.19 25.84
CA ASN A 20 14.55 9.28 27.15
C ASN A 20 13.08 8.84 27.11
N LEU A 21 12.69 8.06 26.11
CA LEU A 21 11.32 7.57 25.98
C LEU A 21 11.00 6.49 27.03
N ASP A 22 9.74 6.43 27.41
CA ASP A 22 9.18 5.30 28.16
C ASP A 22 8.92 4.14 27.19
N TYR A 23 9.68 3.06 27.32
CA TYR A 23 9.56 1.87 26.47
C TYR A 23 8.42 0.93 26.91
N ASP A 24 7.74 1.24 28.01
CA ASP A 24 6.57 0.52 28.50
C ASP A 24 5.25 1.28 28.22
N ASP A 25 5.29 2.31 27.36
CA ASP A 25 4.16 3.16 27.03
C ASP A 25 2.97 2.38 26.43
N PRO A 26 1.83 2.27 27.14
CA PRO A 26 0.71 1.44 26.72
C PRO A 26 -0.01 1.95 25.48
N ASP A 27 -0.01 3.28 25.25
CA ASP A 27 -0.70 3.89 24.10
C ASP A 27 0.01 3.54 22.80
N THR A 28 1.34 3.53 22.80
CA THR A 28 2.15 3.08 21.67
C THR A 28 1.86 1.61 21.33
N TYR A 29 1.81 0.72 22.32
CA TYR A 29 1.46 -0.69 22.08
C TYR A 29 0.02 -0.87 21.63
N ALA A 30 -0.92 -0.08 22.13
CA ALA A 30 -2.32 -0.10 21.70
C ALA A 30 -2.46 0.33 20.22
N MET A 31 -1.73 1.35 19.80
CA MET A 31 -1.66 1.79 18.40
C MET A 31 -1.09 0.67 17.49
N LEU A 32 0.03 0.05 17.91
CA LEU A 32 0.64 -1.07 17.20
C LEU A 32 -0.31 -2.27 17.09
N ALA A 33 -1.04 -2.60 18.17
CA ALA A 33 -2.01 -3.69 18.18
C ALA A 33 -3.21 -3.46 17.25
N LYS A 34 -3.52 -2.21 16.88
CA LYS A 34 -4.51 -1.85 15.85
C LYS A 34 -3.97 -1.97 14.42
N GLY A 35 -2.69 -2.23 14.24
CA GLY A 35 -2.07 -2.29 12.91
C GLY A 35 -1.79 -0.92 12.28
N GLU A 36 -1.72 0.15 13.06
CA GLU A 36 -1.43 1.50 12.57
C GLU A 36 0.07 1.71 12.33
N THR A 37 0.66 0.86 11.46
CA THR A 37 2.10 0.69 11.31
C THR A 37 2.72 1.48 10.16
N GLU A 38 1.95 2.21 9.37
CA GLU A 38 2.44 3.00 8.24
C GLU A 38 3.49 4.02 8.70
N GLY A 39 4.65 4.02 8.04
CA GLY A 39 5.80 4.86 8.41
C GLY A 39 6.61 4.39 9.61
N ILE A 40 6.23 3.30 10.28
CA ILE A 40 6.96 2.75 11.42
C ILE A 40 8.08 1.83 10.93
N PHE A 41 9.31 2.12 11.36
CA PHE A 41 10.49 1.37 10.97
C PHE A 41 10.31 -0.14 11.15
N GLN A 42 10.61 -0.93 10.13
CA GLN A 42 10.50 -2.40 10.07
C GLN A 42 9.08 -2.98 10.15
N LEU A 43 8.04 -2.21 10.48
CA LEU A 43 6.70 -2.73 10.75
C LEU A 43 5.66 -2.40 9.66
N GLU A 44 6.05 -1.70 8.58
CA GLU A 44 5.14 -1.20 7.54
C GLU A 44 4.52 -2.27 6.63
N SER A 45 5.18 -3.44 6.46
CA SER A 45 4.69 -4.40 5.47
C SER A 45 3.38 -5.05 5.91
N THR A 46 2.44 -5.26 4.98
CA THR A 46 1.12 -5.84 5.24
C THR A 46 1.19 -7.13 6.06
N GLY A 47 2.08 -8.06 5.69
CA GLY A 47 2.21 -9.31 6.42
C GLY A 47 2.79 -9.13 7.84
N MET A 48 3.74 -8.19 8.03
CA MET A 48 4.25 -7.84 9.36
C MET A 48 3.13 -7.26 10.23
N THR A 49 2.32 -6.37 9.66
CA THR A 49 1.18 -5.75 10.34
C THR A 49 0.15 -6.79 10.77
N GLN A 50 -0.17 -7.76 9.91
CA GLN A 50 -1.11 -8.84 10.26
C GLN A 50 -0.62 -9.68 11.45
N VAL A 51 0.68 -10.04 11.47
CA VAL A 51 1.26 -10.78 12.60
C VAL A 51 1.25 -9.92 13.86
N LEU A 52 1.55 -8.64 13.75
CA LEU A 52 1.55 -7.69 14.86
C LEU A 52 0.16 -7.55 15.48
N VAL A 53 -0.88 -7.40 14.67
CA VAL A 53 -2.29 -7.36 15.12
C VAL A 53 -2.68 -8.67 15.81
N GLY A 54 -2.31 -9.81 15.24
CA GLY A 54 -2.54 -11.13 15.84
C GLY A 54 -1.80 -11.32 17.17
N MET A 55 -0.60 -10.76 17.30
CA MET A 55 0.26 -10.83 18.48
C MET A 55 -0.22 -9.92 19.62
N ARG A 56 -0.76 -8.74 19.31
CA ARG A 56 -1.13 -7.69 20.27
C ARG A 56 0.03 -7.40 21.23
N PRO A 57 1.09 -6.73 20.78
CA PRO A 57 2.29 -6.51 21.57
C PRO A 57 1.98 -5.70 22.83
N LYS A 58 2.69 -6.01 23.92
CA LYS A 58 2.54 -5.34 25.21
C LYS A 58 3.86 -4.79 25.78
N ASN A 59 4.97 -5.21 25.20
CA ASN A 59 6.31 -4.84 25.63
C ASN A 59 7.30 -4.96 24.47
N LEU A 60 8.53 -4.50 24.70
CA LEU A 60 9.57 -4.50 23.68
C LEU A 60 10.00 -5.92 23.25
N GLU A 61 9.94 -6.91 24.15
CA GLU A 61 10.27 -8.31 23.84
C GLU A 61 9.35 -8.87 22.74
N ASP A 62 8.10 -8.45 22.72
CA ASP A 62 7.15 -8.83 21.67
C ASP A 62 7.57 -8.32 20.29
N ILE A 63 8.05 -7.08 20.23
CA ILE A 63 8.56 -6.49 18.98
C ILE A 63 9.85 -7.20 18.55
N ILE A 64 10.75 -7.53 19.51
CA ILE A 64 11.98 -8.29 19.23
C ILE A 64 11.63 -9.66 18.65
N ALA A 65 10.67 -10.36 19.25
CA ALA A 65 10.22 -11.66 18.78
C ALA A 65 9.60 -11.57 17.38
N LEU A 66 8.76 -10.57 17.11
CA LEU A 66 8.14 -10.35 15.81
C LEU A 66 9.17 -10.14 14.71
N ILE A 67 10.14 -9.23 14.92
CA ILE A 67 11.21 -8.94 13.94
C ILE A 67 12.05 -10.19 13.66
N SER A 68 12.20 -11.06 14.65
CA SER A 68 12.96 -12.30 14.52
C SER A 68 12.19 -13.40 13.81
N LEU A 69 10.87 -13.47 14.01
CA LEU A 69 9.98 -14.48 13.43
C LEU A 69 9.57 -14.17 11.98
N TYR A 70 9.33 -12.89 11.65
CA TYR A 70 8.84 -12.53 10.33
C TYR A 70 9.96 -12.52 9.28
N ARG A 71 10.42 -13.71 8.92
CA ARG A 71 11.49 -13.97 7.95
C ARG A 71 11.30 -15.34 7.33
N PRO A 72 11.74 -15.56 6.06
CA PRO A 72 11.68 -16.90 5.46
C PRO A 72 12.35 -17.95 6.37
N GLY A 73 11.63 -18.97 6.73
CA GLY A 73 12.02 -20.04 7.65
C GLY A 73 11.32 -19.94 9.01
N PRO A 74 11.65 -18.97 9.89
CA PRO A 74 10.97 -18.82 11.19
C PRO A 74 9.49 -18.49 11.07
N MET A 75 9.01 -17.95 9.93
CA MET A 75 7.60 -17.65 9.69
C MET A 75 6.69 -18.86 9.90
N ASP A 76 7.16 -20.08 9.64
CA ASP A 76 6.41 -21.32 9.85
C ASP A 76 6.06 -21.54 11.34
N SER A 77 6.82 -20.92 12.25
CA SER A 77 6.57 -20.98 13.71
C SER A 77 5.58 -19.94 14.22
N ILE A 78 5.21 -18.92 13.40
CA ILE A 78 4.31 -17.84 13.81
C ILE A 78 2.95 -18.37 14.29
N PRO A 79 2.27 -19.31 13.59
CA PRO A 79 0.98 -19.83 14.07
C PRO A 79 1.08 -20.47 15.45
N THR A 80 2.15 -21.23 15.71
CA THR A 80 2.40 -21.86 17.02
C THR A 80 2.68 -20.80 18.08
N TYR A 81 3.51 -19.82 17.78
CA TYR A 81 3.82 -18.70 18.69
C TYR A 81 2.54 -17.94 19.08
N LEU A 82 1.70 -17.55 18.10
CA LEU A 82 0.46 -16.81 18.33
C LEU A 82 -0.56 -17.64 19.14
N ARG A 83 -0.71 -18.94 18.83
CA ARG A 83 -1.58 -19.85 19.59
C ARG A 83 -1.16 -19.95 21.04
N ASN A 84 0.11 -20.20 21.29
CA ASN A 84 0.68 -20.36 22.64
C ASN A 84 0.61 -19.04 23.43
N ARG A 85 0.81 -17.90 22.75
CA ARG A 85 0.67 -16.58 23.37
C ARG A 85 -0.77 -16.27 23.78
N LYS A 86 -1.76 -16.67 22.93
CA LYS A 86 -3.18 -16.47 23.21
C LYS A 86 -3.64 -17.30 24.41
N ASP A 87 -3.15 -18.52 24.50
CA ASP A 87 -3.46 -19.46 25.58
C ASP A 87 -2.18 -20.21 26.00
N PRO A 88 -1.54 -19.75 27.11
CA PRO A 88 -0.33 -20.38 27.64
C PRO A 88 -0.47 -21.87 28.02
N SER A 89 -1.69 -22.38 28.18
CA SER A 89 -1.91 -23.82 28.45
C SER A 89 -1.52 -24.71 27.26
N HIS A 90 -1.42 -24.15 26.07
CA HIS A 90 -0.93 -24.86 24.88
C HIS A 90 0.60 -24.98 24.80
N VAL A 91 1.33 -24.28 25.67
CA VAL A 91 2.80 -24.36 25.67
C VAL A 91 3.21 -25.74 26.19
N THR A 92 3.95 -26.46 25.39
CA THR A 92 4.51 -27.76 25.76
C THR A 92 6.04 -27.67 25.72
N TYR A 93 6.67 -28.21 26.75
CA TYR A 93 8.13 -28.28 26.81
C TYR A 93 8.59 -29.73 26.64
N LYS A 94 9.56 -29.98 25.77
CA LYS A 94 10.13 -31.33 25.59
C LYS A 94 10.77 -31.85 26.87
N THR A 95 11.32 -30.94 27.67
CA THR A 95 11.80 -31.22 29.02
C THR A 95 11.55 -30.02 29.95
N PRO A 96 11.25 -30.22 31.26
CA PRO A 96 11.03 -29.12 32.20
C PRO A 96 12.21 -28.13 32.25
N GLN A 97 13.44 -28.62 32.04
CA GLN A 97 14.64 -27.79 32.04
C GLN A 97 14.68 -26.73 30.92
N MET A 98 13.91 -26.92 29.83
CA MET A 98 13.80 -25.93 28.76
C MET A 98 12.85 -24.79 29.08
N ALA A 99 11.92 -24.95 30.04
CA ALA A 99 10.83 -24.00 30.23
C ALA A 99 11.33 -22.56 30.38
N HIS A 100 12.25 -22.30 31.30
CA HIS A 100 12.74 -20.94 31.54
C HIS A 100 13.58 -20.35 30.40
N ILE A 101 14.07 -21.18 29.46
CA ILE A 101 14.80 -20.73 28.28
C ILE A 101 13.84 -20.23 27.19
N VAL A 102 12.72 -20.92 27.00
CA VAL A 102 11.78 -20.65 25.89
C VAL A 102 10.47 -20.00 26.32
N ASP A 103 10.25 -19.79 27.62
CA ASP A 103 9.07 -19.12 28.16
C ASP A 103 8.89 -17.72 27.58
N VAL A 104 9.97 -16.94 27.50
CA VAL A 104 9.97 -15.59 26.92
C VAL A 104 9.55 -15.55 25.45
N THR A 105 9.55 -16.70 24.79
CA THR A 105 9.17 -16.88 23.38
C THR A 105 8.00 -17.85 23.20
N ASN A 106 7.17 -17.99 24.25
CA ASN A 106 5.96 -18.82 24.25
C ASN A 106 6.22 -20.29 23.82
N GLY A 107 7.34 -20.86 24.28
CA GLY A 107 7.71 -22.25 23.99
C GLY A 107 8.38 -22.49 22.64
N VAL A 108 8.62 -21.45 21.85
CA VAL A 108 9.26 -21.54 20.52
C VAL A 108 10.72 -21.09 20.64
N VAL A 109 11.65 -21.85 20.09
CA VAL A 109 13.05 -21.41 19.96
C VAL A 109 13.14 -20.43 18.81
N ILE A 110 13.59 -19.18 19.08
CA ILE A 110 13.70 -18.09 18.09
C ILE A 110 15.14 -17.59 17.97
N TYR A 111 15.88 -17.57 19.06
CA TYR A 111 17.17 -16.90 19.14
C TYR A 111 18.35 -17.87 19.17
N GLN A 112 19.47 -17.45 18.58
CA GLN A 112 20.75 -18.17 18.67
C GLN A 112 21.20 -18.33 20.14
N GLU A 113 20.91 -17.34 20.96
CA GLU A 113 21.21 -17.31 22.38
C GLU A 113 20.48 -18.43 23.14
N GLN A 114 19.22 -18.73 22.77
CA GLN A 114 18.45 -19.84 23.36
C GLN A 114 19.09 -21.20 23.00
N VAL A 115 19.56 -21.36 21.76
CA VAL A 115 20.28 -22.59 21.36
C VAL A 115 21.55 -22.75 22.19
N MET A 116 22.33 -21.70 22.39
CA MET A 116 23.53 -21.74 23.23
C MET A 116 23.18 -22.10 24.68
N GLN A 117 22.08 -21.53 25.21
CA GLN A 117 21.63 -21.79 26.56
C GLN A 117 21.15 -23.24 26.71
N ILE A 118 20.40 -23.78 25.74
CA ILE A 118 19.99 -25.18 25.70
C ILE A 118 21.24 -26.10 25.74
N CYS A 119 22.24 -25.85 24.92
CA CYS A 119 23.48 -26.64 24.92
C CYS A 119 24.19 -26.59 26.27
N ARG A 120 24.24 -25.44 26.93
CA ARG A 120 24.92 -25.26 28.19
C ARG A 120 24.16 -25.90 29.35
N GLU A 121 22.86 -25.69 29.44
CA GLU A 121 22.08 -26.10 30.62
C GLU A 121 21.64 -27.57 30.55
N LEU A 122 21.31 -28.09 29.37
CA LEU A 122 20.91 -29.48 29.20
C LEU A 122 22.10 -30.42 29.10
N ALA A 123 23.14 -30.06 28.32
CA ALA A 123 24.26 -30.93 28.04
C ALA A 123 25.53 -30.59 28.84
N GLY A 124 25.55 -29.47 29.60
CA GLY A 124 26.71 -29.04 30.35
C GLY A 124 27.86 -28.50 29.47
N PHE A 125 27.56 -28.00 28.27
CA PHE A 125 28.57 -27.40 27.42
C PHE A 125 29.16 -26.14 28.02
N SER A 126 30.48 -25.95 27.85
CA SER A 126 31.10 -24.66 28.11
C SER A 126 30.57 -23.61 27.14
N PHE A 127 30.76 -22.34 27.48
CA PHE A 127 30.36 -21.22 26.59
C PHE A 127 31.00 -21.34 25.18
N GLY A 128 32.29 -21.73 25.13
CA GLY A 128 33.04 -21.93 23.88
C GLY A 128 32.48 -23.06 23.01
N GLN A 129 32.09 -24.20 23.64
CA GLN A 129 31.46 -25.32 22.92
C GLN A 129 30.09 -24.89 22.36
N ALA A 130 29.25 -24.25 23.17
CA ALA A 130 27.95 -23.75 22.75
C ALA A 130 28.09 -22.71 21.60
N ASP A 131 29.09 -21.82 21.66
CA ASP A 131 29.35 -20.87 20.59
C ASP A 131 29.85 -21.57 19.29
N ASN A 132 30.62 -22.65 19.40
CA ASN A 132 31.00 -23.46 18.24
C ASN A 132 29.76 -24.08 17.56
N VAL A 133 28.82 -24.62 18.33
CA VAL A 133 27.54 -25.12 17.82
C VAL A 133 26.78 -23.99 17.10
N ARG A 134 26.60 -22.82 17.74
CA ARG A 134 25.98 -21.64 17.14
C ARG A 134 26.63 -21.21 15.82
N ARG A 135 27.99 -21.18 15.78
CA ARG A 135 28.75 -20.84 14.56
C ARG A 135 28.60 -21.90 13.47
N ALA A 136 28.55 -23.18 13.85
CA ALA A 136 28.31 -24.28 12.92
C ALA A 136 26.93 -24.17 12.28
N MET A 137 25.92 -23.82 13.10
CA MET A 137 24.56 -23.51 12.68
C MET A 137 24.53 -22.37 11.65
N SER A 138 25.05 -21.20 12.03
CA SER A 138 25.06 -20.01 11.17
C SER A 138 25.77 -20.24 9.83
N LYS A 139 26.79 -21.10 9.81
CA LYS A 139 27.57 -21.47 8.60
C LYS A 139 27.06 -22.71 7.90
N LYS A 140 25.94 -23.29 8.34
CA LYS A 140 25.31 -24.52 7.81
C LYS A 140 26.28 -25.70 7.70
N LYS A 141 27.17 -25.86 8.69
CA LYS A 141 28.17 -26.92 8.73
C LYS A 141 27.58 -28.19 9.35
N LEU A 142 26.70 -28.89 8.63
CA LEU A 142 25.98 -30.08 9.10
C LEU A 142 26.90 -31.14 9.71
N LYS A 143 28.06 -31.46 9.09
CA LYS A 143 29.03 -32.44 9.62
C LYS A 143 29.56 -32.10 11.00
N VAL A 144 29.74 -30.81 11.31
CA VAL A 144 30.17 -30.36 12.65
C VAL A 144 29.02 -30.53 13.64
N MET A 145 27.82 -30.21 13.21
CA MET A 145 26.64 -30.33 14.07
C MET A 145 26.35 -31.81 14.39
N GLU A 146 26.46 -32.72 13.42
CA GLU A 146 26.29 -34.15 13.65
C GLU A 146 27.36 -34.72 14.61
N ALA A 147 28.58 -34.24 14.53
CA ALA A 147 29.64 -34.63 15.46
C ALA A 147 29.37 -34.13 16.90
N GLU A 148 28.84 -32.93 17.04
CA GLU A 148 28.49 -32.36 18.36
C GLU A 148 27.19 -32.96 18.95
N ARG A 149 26.37 -33.67 18.15
CA ARG A 149 25.17 -34.38 18.63
C ARG A 149 25.51 -35.41 19.69
N GLU A 150 26.51 -36.22 19.43
CA GLU A 150 26.94 -37.26 20.36
C GLU A 150 27.39 -36.65 21.70
N HIS A 151 28.16 -35.56 21.65
CA HIS A 151 28.57 -34.84 22.84
C HIS A 151 27.37 -34.23 23.59
N PHE A 152 26.39 -33.71 22.86
CA PHE A 152 25.16 -33.14 23.43
C PHE A 152 24.34 -34.22 24.15
N VAL A 153 24.16 -35.38 23.56
CA VAL A 153 23.31 -36.45 24.11
C VAL A 153 24.04 -37.21 25.22
N HIS A 154 25.24 -37.73 24.96
CA HIS A 154 25.96 -38.67 25.84
C HIS A 154 27.12 -38.03 26.62
N GLY A 155 27.47 -36.78 26.27
CA GLY A 155 28.62 -36.11 26.88
C GLY A 155 29.97 -36.43 26.25
N CYS A 156 31.00 -35.76 26.69
CA CYS A 156 32.37 -35.92 26.21
C CYS A 156 33.37 -35.85 27.36
N LYS A 157 34.39 -36.75 27.35
CA LYS A 157 35.47 -36.79 28.31
C LYS A 157 36.83 -36.37 27.72
N GLU A 158 36.86 -35.92 26.47
CA GLU A 158 38.09 -35.45 25.82
C GLU A 158 38.59 -34.18 26.50
N PRO A 159 39.91 -34.06 26.77
CA PRO A 159 40.46 -32.84 27.35
C PRO A 159 40.10 -31.58 26.55
N GLY A 160 39.52 -30.59 27.23
CA GLY A 160 39.08 -29.32 26.60
C GLY A 160 37.70 -29.35 25.93
N LYS A 161 37.03 -30.53 25.95
CA LYS A 161 35.65 -30.67 25.46
C LYS A 161 34.75 -31.38 26.47
N GLU A 162 35.17 -31.46 27.74
CA GLU A 162 34.43 -32.15 28.78
C GLU A 162 33.01 -31.57 28.92
N CYS A 163 32.00 -32.43 28.88
CA CYS A 163 30.62 -32.10 29.15
C CYS A 163 29.85 -33.33 29.64
N ALA A 164 28.85 -33.12 30.45
CA ALA A 164 28.07 -34.20 31.06
C ALA A 164 27.19 -34.94 30.05
N GLY A 165 26.62 -34.22 29.09
CA GLY A 165 25.58 -34.69 28.19
C GLY A 165 24.17 -34.65 28.83
N CYS A 166 23.17 -34.57 27.97
CA CYS A 166 21.74 -34.48 28.35
C CYS A 166 21.30 -35.70 29.19
N VAL A 167 21.72 -36.90 28.84
CA VAL A 167 21.34 -38.15 29.54
C VAL A 167 21.83 -38.13 30.98
N ALA A 168 23.07 -37.71 31.22
CA ALA A 168 23.63 -37.61 32.56
C ALA A 168 22.92 -36.51 33.40
N ASN A 169 22.37 -35.52 32.76
CA ASN A 169 21.61 -34.44 33.38
C ASN A 169 20.11 -34.76 33.51
N GLY A 170 19.70 -36.01 33.26
CA GLY A 170 18.32 -36.50 33.51
C GLY A 170 17.34 -36.25 32.35
N VAL A 171 17.81 -35.89 31.15
CA VAL A 171 16.98 -35.79 29.95
C VAL A 171 17.02 -37.15 29.22
N PRO A 172 15.86 -37.79 28.95
CA PRO A 172 15.82 -39.04 28.20
C PRO A 172 16.51 -38.91 26.83
N GLU A 173 17.22 -39.97 26.40
CA GLU A 173 17.98 -39.96 25.16
C GLU A 173 17.17 -39.62 23.93
N ASN A 174 15.94 -40.17 23.81
CA ASN A 174 15.04 -39.86 22.70
C ASN A 174 14.66 -38.39 22.68
N ILE A 175 14.37 -37.79 23.85
CA ILE A 175 14.05 -36.36 23.99
C ILE A 175 15.25 -35.49 23.67
N ALA A 176 16.45 -35.87 24.12
CA ALA A 176 17.69 -35.15 23.81
C ALA A 176 17.95 -35.11 22.28
N ASN A 177 17.73 -36.24 21.59
CA ASN A 177 17.86 -36.33 20.15
C ASN A 177 16.80 -35.46 19.44
N GLU A 178 15.54 -35.47 19.87
CA GLU A 178 14.48 -34.62 19.31
C GLU A 178 14.78 -33.13 19.50
N ILE A 179 15.32 -32.73 20.68
CA ILE A 179 15.75 -31.34 20.91
C ILE A 179 16.86 -30.96 19.95
N TYR A 180 17.82 -31.88 19.74
CA TYR A 180 18.94 -31.61 18.84
C TYR A 180 18.49 -31.53 17.37
N ASP A 181 17.51 -32.35 16.95
CA ASP A 181 16.91 -32.28 15.61
C ASP A 181 16.20 -30.95 15.39
N ASP A 182 15.45 -30.47 16.38
CA ASP A 182 14.83 -29.13 16.34
C ASP A 182 15.91 -28.06 16.20
N MET A 183 16.99 -28.14 16.96
CA MET A 183 18.10 -27.18 16.86
C MET A 183 18.75 -27.22 15.47
N ILE A 184 18.91 -28.38 14.85
CA ILE A 184 19.44 -28.51 13.48
C ILE A 184 18.48 -27.89 12.46
N SER A 185 17.20 -28.20 12.55
CA SER A 185 16.20 -27.65 11.64
C SER A 185 16.14 -26.13 11.76
N PHE A 186 16.20 -25.63 12.98
CA PHE A 186 16.21 -24.23 13.34
C PHE A 186 17.55 -23.52 13.02
N ALA A 187 18.65 -24.25 12.98
CA ALA A 187 20.00 -23.74 12.73
C ALA A 187 20.14 -22.87 11.48
N SER A 188 19.33 -23.17 10.45
CA SER A 188 19.32 -22.40 9.20
C SER A 188 18.72 -21.01 9.34
N TYR A 189 17.96 -20.74 10.44
CA TYR A 189 17.06 -19.59 10.58
C TYR A 189 17.22 -18.84 11.90
N ALA A 190 17.95 -19.40 12.88
CA ALA A 190 18.18 -18.79 14.20
C ALA A 190 18.67 -17.33 14.08
N PHE A 191 18.01 -16.44 14.81
CA PHE A 191 18.30 -15.01 14.75
C PHE A 191 19.09 -14.53 15.97
N ASN A 192 19.97 -13.57 15.78
CA ASN A 192 20.68 -12.95 16.89
C ASN A 192 19.74 -11.98 17.62
N LYS A 193 19.46 -12.24 18.90
CA LYS A 193 18.55 -11.43 19.71
C LYS A 193 19.03 -9.99 19.84
N SER A 194 20.32 -9.76 20.00
CA SER A 194 20.88 -8.42 20.14
C SER A 194 20.64 -7.55 18.90
N HIS A 195 20.74 -8.16 17.70
CA HIS A 195 20.43 -7.46 16.46
C HIS A 195 18.94 -7.11 16.39
N ALA A 196 18.04 -8.07 16.67
CA ALA A 196 16.60 -7.81 16.72
C ALA A 196 16.24 -6.73 17.74
N ALA A 197 16.88 -6.73 18.90
CA ALA A 197 16.67 -5.73 19.93
C ALA A 197 17.01 -4.32 19.43
N CYS A 198 18.16 -4.13 18.76
CA CYS A 198 18.51 -2.83 18.20
C CYS A 198 17.44 -2.30 17.23
N TYR A 199 16.92 -3.18 16.36
CA TYR A 199 15.85 -2.82 15.43
C TYR A 199 14.51 -2.56 16.15
N ALA A 200 14.19 -3.34 17.18
CA ALA A 200 12.98 -3.16 17.95
C ALA A 200 12.97 -1.82 18.72
N TYR A 201 14.12 -1.39 19.24
CA TYR A 201 14.24 -0.06 19.85
C TYR A 201 13.93 1.05 18.86
N VAL A 202 14.49 0.99 17.64
CA VAL A 202 14.21 2.00 16.60
C VAL A 202 12.74 1.92 16.14
N ALA A 203 12.19 0.71 15.98
CA ALA A 203 10.79 0.51 15.63
C ALA A 203 9.87 1.14 16.70
N PHE A 204 10.12 0.87 17.97
CA PHE A 204 9.36 1.46 19.07
C PHE A 204 9.49 2.99 19.11
N GLN A 205 10.71 3.53 18.93
CA GLN A 205 10.93 4.98 18.89
C GLN A 205 10.10 5.64 17.78
N THR A 206 10.06 5.04 16.59
CA THR A 206 9.24 5.57 15.49
C THR A 206 7.75 5.42 15.76
N ALA A 207 7.32 4.33 16.41
CA ALA A 207 5.95 4.13 16.84
C ALA A 207 5.53 5.15 17.92
N TYR A 208 6.36 5.37 18.92
CA TYR A 208 6.14 6.36 19.97
C TYR A 208 5.97 7.78 19.39
N LEU A 209 6.87 8.16 18.48
CA LEU A 209 6.77 9.45 17.79
C LEU A 209 5.49 9.58 16.99
N LYS A 210 5.07 8.54 16.29
CA LYS A 210 3.80 8.54 15.55
C LYS A 210 2.61 8.67 16.49
N CYS A 211 2.63 7.98 17.64
CA CYS A 211 1.56 7.98 18.63
C CYS A 211 1.38 9.35 19.30
N HIS A 212 2.47 9.92 19.82
CA HIS A 212 2.44 11.11 20.67
C HIS A 212 2.73 12.43 19.93
N TYR A 213 3.43 12.36 18.79
CA TYR A 213 3.84 13.53 18.00
C TYR A 213 3.54 13.31 16.51
N PRO A 214 2.30 12.96 16.13
CA PRO A 214 1.98 12.54 14.76
C PRO A 214 2.28 13.61 13.72
N HIS A 215 2.08 14.91 14.00
CA HIS A 215 2.35 16.00 13.07
C HIS A 215 3.84 16.13 12.78
N GLU A 216 4.66 16.16 13.81
CA GLU A 216 6.11 16.30 13.71
C GLU A 216 6.74 15.03 13.10
N PHE A 217 6.22 13.85 13.46
CA PHE A 217 6.66 12.58 12.89
C PHE A 217 6.36 12.51 11.40
N MET A 218 5.11 12.77 10.99
CA MET A 218 4.71 12.71 9.59
C MET A 218 5.38 13.80 8.75
N ALA A 219 5.59 15.01 9.27
CA ALA A 219 6.34 16.04 8.57
C ALA A 219 7.80 15.64 8.31
N ALA A 220 8.46 15.04 9.31
CA ALA A 220 9.82 14.54 9.16
C ALA A 220 9.89 13.33 8.21
N LEU A 221 8.92 12.43 8.27
CA LEU A 221 8.81 11.26 7.41
C LEU A 221 8.61 11.68 5.94
N LEU A 222 7.66 12.57 5.66
CA LEU A 222 7.44 13.14 4.33
C LEU A 222 8.70 13.85 3.81
N THR A 223 9.41 14.56 4.67
CA THR A 223 10.67 15.22 4.32
C THR A 223 11.77 14.22 3.94
N SER A 224 11.81 13.06 4.59
CA SER A 224 12.81 12.03 4.29
C SER A 224 12.63 11.35 2.93
N VAL A 225 11.45 11.46 2.34
CA VAL A 225 11.08 10.81 1.07
C VAL A 225 10.78 11.79 -0.06
N LEU A 226 11.21 13.04 0.03
CA LEU A 226 10.95 14.10 -0.96
C LEU A 226 11.24 13.70 -2.40
N ASP A 227 12.29 12.90 -2.62
CA ASP A 227 12.69 12.43 -3.95
C ASP A 227 11.84 11.24 -4.46
N ASN A 228 10.91 10.72 -3.65
CA ASN A 228 10.03 9.60 -3.99
C ASN A 228 8.56 10.00 -3.92
N THR A 229 8.04 10.50 -5.03
CA THR A 229 6.64 10.98 -5.13
C THR A 229 5.62 9.91 -4.69
N SER A 230 5.86 8.62 -4.97
CA SER A 230 4.94 7.55 -4.57
C SER A 230 4.85 7.42 -3.04
N LYS A 231 5.98 7.54 -2.33
CA LYS A 231 6.00 7.52 -0.87
C LYS A 231 5.43 8.81 -0.27
N VAL A 232 5.62 9.95 -0.92
CA VAL A 232 4.97 11.21 -0.51
C VAL A 232 3.46 11.07 -0.58
N ILE A 233 2.91 10.47 -1.64
CA ILE A 233 1.47 10.21 -1.78
C ILE A 233 0.98 9.26 -0.67
N GLU A 234 1.66 8.13 -0.47
CA GLU A 234 1.33 7.12 0.54
C GLU A 234 1.26 7.73 1.95
N TYR A 235 2.29 8.47 2.36
CA TYR A 235 2.34 9.10 3.69
C TYR A 235 1.40 10.31 3.82
N THR A 236 1.06 10.99 2.72
CA THR A 236 0.02 12.02 2.74
C THR A 236 -1.37 11.40 2.95
N THR A 237 -1.64 10.24 2.36
CA THR A 237 -2.86 9.47 2.61
C THR A 237 -2.93 9.04 4.08
N GLU A 238 -1.80 8.62 4.66
CA GLU A 238 -1.74 8.32 6.10
C GLU A 238 -2.01 9.56 6.96
N CYS A 239 -1.49 10.75 6.58
CA CYS A 239 -1.85 12.00 7.25
C CYS A 239 -3.36 12.23 7.24
N GLN A 240 -4.03 12.01 6.11
CA GLN A 240 -5.49 12.14 6.01
C GLN A 240 -6.22 11.15 6.94
N ARG A 241 -5.75 9.89 7.00
CA ARG A 241 -6.28 8.86 7.91
C ARG A 241 -6.15 9.26 9.39
N LEU A 242 -5.04 9.91 9.73
CA LEU A 242 -4.79 10.46 11.08
C LEU A 242 -5.52 11.78 11.35
N GLY A 243 -6.31 12.30 10.39
CA GLY A 243 -6.99 13.59 10.50
C GLY A 243 -6.07 14.81 10.37
N ILE A 244 -4.82 14.60 9.93
CA ILE A 244 -3.83 15.66 9.76
C ILE A 244 -3.98 16.27 8.37
N LYS A 245 -4.28 17.56 8.30
CA LYS A 245 -4.39 18.29 7.03
C LYS A 245 -3.01 18.71 6.54
N VAL A 246 -2.65 18.31 5.32
CA VAL A 246 -1.48 18.85 4.60
C VAL A 246 -1.92 20.10 3.84
N GLN A 247 -1.33 21.24 4.16
CA GLN A 247 -1.62 22.53 3.53
C GLN A 247 -0.75 22.73 2.29
N GLN A 248 -1.27 23.46 1.31
CA GLN A 248 -0.52 23.85 0.13
C GLN A 248 0.75 24.67 0.49
N PRO A 249 1.76 24.70 -0.39
CA PRO A 249 2.94 25.53 -0.15
C PRO A 249 2.59 27.02 -0.15
N ASP A 250 3.38 27.79 0.57
CA ASP A 250 3.35 29.25 0.58
C ASP A 250 4.79 29.76 0.50
N ILE A 251 5.06 30.66 -0.44
CA ILE A 251 6.42 31.13 -0.71
C ILE A 251 7.04 31.89 0.47
N ASN A 252 6.21 32.57 1.27
CA ASN A 252 6.63 33.32 2.44
C ASN A 252 6.75 32.49 3.72
N VAL A 253 6.14 31.28 3.76
CA VAL A 253 6.06 30.48 4.99
C VAL A 253 6.75 29.12 4.86
N SER A 254 6.52 28.40 3.74
CA SER A 254 7.03 27.04 3.56
C SER A 254 8.54 26.95 3.62
N ARG A 255 9.06 25.93 4.29
CA ARG A 255 10.49 25.57 4.25
C ARG A 255 10.77 24.64 3.07
N GLY A 256 12.03 24.22 2.89
CA GLY A 256 12.40 23.23 1.87
C GLY A 256 11.71 21.88 2.07
N GLY A 257 11.68 21.37 3.32
CA GLY A 257 10.94 20.15 3.71
C GLY A 257 9.55 20.45 4.25
N PHE A 258 8.78 19.40 4.51
CA PHE A 258 7.50 19.49 5.21
C PHE A 258 7.72 19.93 6.65
N THR A 259 6.84 20.75 7.19
CA THR A 259 6.94 21.27 8.56
C THR A 259 5.61 21.16 9.28
N ALA A 260 5.67 20.81 10.56
CA ALA A 260 4.50 20.88 11.43
C ALA A 260 4.16 22.37 11.70
N ASP A 261 2.90 22.73 11.52
CA ASP A 261 2.35 24.07 11.69
C ASP A 261 1.06 23.97 12.53
N GLY A 262 1.21 23.89 13.86
CA GLY A 262 0.13 23.58 14.77
C GLY A 262 -0.44 22.18 14.53
N GLU A 263 -1.74 22.10 14.24
CA GLU A 263 -2.46 20.84 13.94
C GLU A 263 -2.42 20.45 12.45
N ARG A 264 -1.49 21.02 11.68
CA ARG A 264 -1.39 20.83 10.24
C ARG A 264 0.05 20.59 9.84
N ILE A 265 0.25 20.11 8.62
CA ILE A 265 1.56 19.99 8.00
C ILE A 265 1.60 20.93 6.81
N ARG A 266 2.61 21.78 6.73
CA ARG A 266 2.88 22.67 5.60
C ARG A 266 3.69 21.93 4.54
N PHE A 267 3.25 22.01 3.29
CA PHE A 267 3.93 21.39 2.16
C PHE A 267 5.31 22.02 1.93
N GLY A 268 6.33 21.18 1.73
CA GLY A 268 7.71 21.59 1.51
C GLY A 268 7.95 22.03 0.06
N LEU A 269 8.66 23.14 -0.14
CA LEU A 269 8.94 23.68 -1.49
C LEU A 269 9.80 22.73 -2.34
N ASN A 270 10.68 21.93 -1.73
CA ASN A 270 11.50 20.94 -2.43
C ASN A 270 10.69 19.75 -2.96
N ALA A 271 9.45 19.57 -2.51
CA ALA A 271 8.56 18.53 -3.03
C ALA A 271 7.86 18.95 -4.33
N VAL A 272 7.99 20.22 -4.74
CA VAL A 272 7.48 20.70 -6.03
C VAL A 272 8.46 20.29 -7.13
N LYS A 273 7.95 19.59 -8.15
CA LYS A 273 8.78 19.08 -9.26
C LYS A 273 9.53 20.19 -10.00
N SER A 274 10.75 19.90 -10.41
CA SER A 274 11.61 20.80 -11.19
C SER A 274 12.01 22.10 -10.48
N VAL A 275 11.91 22.13 -9.15
CA VAL A 275 12.40 23.23 -8.33
C VAL A 275 13.70 22.76 -7.65
N GLY A 276 14.80 23.46 -7.90
CA GLY A 276 16.11 23.10 -7.36
C GLY A 276 16.23 23.42 -5.86
N ARG A 277 16.99 22.61 -5.12
CA ARG A 277 17.24 22.83 -3.68
C ARG A 277 17.95 24.17 -3.42
N ASP A 278 18.96 24.49 -4.24
CA ASP A 278 19.72 25.74 -4.12
C ASP A 278 18.82 26.97 -4.31
N LEU A 279 17.85 26.88 -5.25
CA LEU A 279 16.87 27.95 -5.42
C LEU A 279 16.02 28.13 -4.16
N ILE A 280 15.56 27.03 -3.55
CA ILE A 280 14.74 27.11 -2.34
C ILE A 280 15.54 27.63 -1.14
N GLU A 281 16.81 27.29 -1.03
CA GLU A 281 17.69 27.88 0.00
C GLU A 281 17.83 29.40 -0.20
N ALA A 282 18.00 29.86 -1.45
CA ALA A 282 18.03 31.30 -1.77
C ALA A 282 16.68 31.95 -1.44
N VAL A 283 15.54 31.33 -1.78
CA VAL A 283 14.19 31.81 -1.42
C VAL A 283 14.06 32.02 0.09
N ILE A 284 14.45 31.01 0.88
CA ILE A 284 14.34 31.05 2.35
C ILE A 284 15.26 32.14 2.94
N LYS A 285 16.47 32.31 2.41
CA LYS A 285 17.42 33.31 2.84
C LYS A 285 16.91 34.73 2.56
N GLU A 286 16.49 34.98 1.33
CA GLU A 286 16.01 36.29 0.89
C GLU A 286 14.76 36.76 1.64
N ARG A 287 13.80 35.87 1.85
CA ARG A 287 12.56 36.21 2.59
C ARG A 287 12.80 36.47 4.08
N ALA A 288 13.90 35.92 4.66
CA ALA A 288 14.24 36.18 6.05
C ALA A 288 14.57 37.67 6.31
N GLU A 289 15.04 38.39 5.30
CA GLU A 289 15.25 39.84 5.37
C GLU A 289 13.92 40.61 5.25
N ARG A 290 13.08 40.22 4.29
CA ARG A 290 11.77 40.81 4.03
C ARG A 290 10.87 39.83 3.29
N PRO A 291 9.62 39.61 3.69
CA PRO A 291 8.68 38.80 2.92
C PRO A 291 8.54 39.30 1.48
N TYR A 292 8.25 38.39 0.56
CA TYR A 292 7.92 38.76 -0.82
C TYR A 292 6.56 39.45 -0.85
N SER A 293 6.44 40.54 -1.61
CA SER A 293 5.21 41.31 -1.74
C SER A 293 4.43 41.02 -3.01
N SER A 294 5.06 40.46 -4.03
CA SER A 294 4.45 40.12 -5.32
C SER A 294 5.28 39.07 -6.06
N LEU A 295 4.70 38.50 -7.14
CA LEU A 295 5.42 37.59 -8.03
C LEU A 295 6.61 38.30 -8.71
N TYR A 296 6.46 39.59 -9.04
CA TYR A 296 7.54 40.41 -9.60
C TYR A 296 8.69 40.64 -8.60
N ASP A 297 8.37 41.04 -7.35
CA ASP A 297 9.36 41.19 -6.27
C ASP A 297 10.16 39.91 -6.04
N PHE A 298 9.47 38.74 -6.06
CA PHE A 298 10.11 37.42 -5.98
C PHE A 298 11.12 37.21 -7.12
N CYS A 299 10.69 37.39 -8.37
CA CYS A 299 11.55 37.19 -9.54
C CYS A 299 12.74 38.13 -9.56
N LYS A 300 12.56 39.41 -9.18
CA LYS A 300 13.60 40.45 -9.14
C LYS A 300 14.68 40.12 -8.11
N ARG A 301 14.29 39.72 -6.90
CA ARG A 301 15.22 39.39 -5.81
C ARG A 301 15.96 38.08 -6.02
N LEU A 302 15.38 37.15 -6.76
CA LEU A 302 16.00 35.86 -7.06
C LEU A 302 16.65 35.81 -8.45
N HIS A 303 16.80 36.94 -9.12
CA HIS A 303 17.50 36.97 -10.40
C HIS A 303 18.96 36.50 -10.23
N GLY A 304 19.38 35.56 -11.08
CA GLY A 304 20.72 34.97 -11.02
C GLY A 304 20.92 33.83 -10.01
N THR A 305 19.89 33.43 -9.24
CA THR A 305 19.97 32.35 -8.23
C THR A 305 19.52 30.99 -8.76
N GLY A 306 19.42 30.81 -10.09
CA GLY A 306 18.93 29.56 -10.69
C GLY A 306 17.41 29.51 -10.91
N LEU A 307 16.69 30.61 -10.67
CA LEU A 307 15.29 30.74 -11.02
C LEU A 307 15.15 30.67 -12.55
N ASN A 308 14.31 29.73 -13.01
CA ASN A 308 13.98 29.57 -14.42
C ASN A 308 12.46 29.50 -14.61
N ARG A 309 12.02 29.65 -15.86
CA ARG A 309 10.60 29.65 -16.23
C ARG A 309 9.85 28.44 -15.67
N ARG A 310 10.41 27.24 -15.82
CA ARG A 310 9.75 25.99 -15.40
C ARG A 310 9.59 25.91 -13.88
N ALA A 311 10.59 26.31 -13.13
CA ALA A 311 10.50 26.33 -11.66
C ALA A 311 9.45 27.33 -11.20
N LEU A 312 9.39 28.53 -11.81
CA LEU A 312 8.40 29.55 -11.49
C LEU A 312 6.98 29.07 -11.81
N GLU A 313 6.73 28.54 -13.02
CA GLU A 313 5.44 27.99 -13.41
C GLU A 313 4.99 26.87 -12.46
N ASN A 314 5.89 25.98 -12.05
CA ASN A 314 5.56 24.88 -11.14
C ASN A 314 5.26 25.37 -9.72
N LEU A 315 5.93 26.39 -9.22
CA LEU A 315 5.59 27.01 -7.93
C LEU A 315 4.22 27.70 -7.99
N VAL A 316 3.89 28.39 -9.09
CA VAL A 316 2.56 28.97 -9.31
C VAL A 316 1.49 27.87 -9.37
N LYS A 317 1.69 26.82 -10.17
CA LYS A 317 0.77 25.69 -10.29
C LYS A 317 0.54 24.98 -8.95
N ALA A 318 1.55 24.92 -8.09
CA ALA A 318 1.45 24.36 -6.74
C ALA A 318 0.69 25.26 -5.75
N GLY A 319 0.39 26.51 -6.11
CA GLY A 319 -0.30 27.47 -5.26
C GLY A 319 0.61 28.24 -4.29
N ALA A 320 1.93 28.22 -4.53
CA ALA A 320 2.89 28.86 -3.61
C ALA A 320 2.74 30.40 -3.50
N PHE A 321 2.05 31.02 -4.44
CA PHE A 321 1.84 32.49 -4.49
C PHE A 321 0.38 32.89 -4.29
N ASP A 322 -0.53 31.97 -3.95
CA ASP A 322 -1.97 32.24 -3.81
C ASP A 322 -2.29 33.29 -2.73
N THR A 323 -1.35 33.55 -1.80
CA THR A 323 -1.48 34.59 -0.78
C THR A 323 -1.00 35.98 -1.25
N LEU A 324 -0.30 36.05 -2.37
CA LEU A 324 0.29 37.27 -2.90
C LEU A 324 -0.46 37.83 -4.11
N GLU A 325 -1.00 36.95 -4.94
CA GLU A 325 -1.59 37.32 -6.23
C GLU A 325 -3.02 36.81 -6.34
N PRO A 326 -3.89 37.48 -7.10
CA PRO A 326 -5.32 37.18 -7.10
C PRO A 326 -5.68 35.85 -7.78
N THR A 327 -4.96 35.47 -8.86
CA THR A 327 -5.28 34.26 -9.63
C THR A 327 -4.04 33.58 -10.19
N ARG A 328 -4.03 32.23 -10.23
CA ARG A 328 -2.94 31.46 -10.88
C ARG A 328 -2.94 31.68 -12.39
N HIS A 329 -4.12 31.92 -13.00
CA HIS A 329 -4.24 32.23 -14.42
C HIS A 329 -3.48 33.51 -14.79
N GLY A 330 -3.73 34.59 -14.07
CA GLY A 330 -3.00 35.84 -14.28
C GLY A 330 -1.50 35.71 -14.08
N MET A 331 -1.08 34.95 -13.05
CA MET A 331 0.33 34.68 -12.79
C MET A 331 0.99 33.92 -13.94
N LEU A 332 0.41 32.81 -14.42
CA LEU A 332 0.98 32.00 -15.49
C LEU A 332 1.13 32.75 -16.81
N GLU A 333 0.14 33.58 -17.16
CA GLU A 333 0.21 34.46 -18.34
C GLU A 333 1.30 35.54 -18.22
N SER A 334 1.66 35.93 -17.00
CA SER A 334 2.64 36.97 -16.73
C SER A 334 4.08 36.47 -16.64
N VAL A 335 4.33 35.18 -16.49
CA VAL A 335 5.66 34.60 -16.25
C VAL A 335 6.71 35.09 -17.24
N GLU A 336 6.40 35.03 -18.55
CA GLU A 336 7.35 35.43 -19.60
C GLU A 336 7.64 36.94 -19.58
N GLY A 337 6.58 37.73 -19.37
CA GLY A 337 6.70 39.19 -19.29
C GLY A 337 7.53 39.65 -18.09
N ILE A 338 7.28 39.01 -16.93
CA ILE A 338 8.03 39.30 -15.68
C ILE A 338 9.50 38.94 -15.85
N LEU A 339 9.83 37.76 -16.34
CA LEU A 339 11.23 37.33 -16.50
C LEU A 339 11.99 38.23 -17.48
N LYS A 340 11.37 38.66 -18.60
CA LYS A 340 11.97 39.60 -19.53
C LYS A 340 12.17 40.98 -18.90
N SER A 341 11.21 41.47 -18.13
CA SER A 341 11.32 42.76 -17.43
C SER A 341 12.47 42.75 -16.43
N VAL A 342 12.54 41.70 -15.59
CA VAL A 342 13.62 41.52 -14.60
C VAL A 342 15.00 41.43 -15.28
N GLU A 343 15.11 40.72 -16.39
CA GLU A 343 16.38 40.63 -17.15
C GLU A 343 16.80 42.01 -17.73
N THR A 344 15.83 42.78 -18.23
CA THR A 344 16.09 44.12 -18.76
C THR A 344 16.53 45.05 -17.66
N ASP A 345 15.83 45.05 -16.52
CA ASP A 345 16.20 45.85 -15.34
C ASP A 345 17.60 45.50 -14.81
N ALA A 346 17.93 44.20 -14.79
CA ALA A 346 19.26 43.74 -14.36
C ALA A 346 20.38 44.22 -15.30
N ARG A 347 20.15 44.19 -16.61
CA ARG A 347 21.11 44.69 -17.61
C ARG A 347 21.33 46.22 -17.48
N GLN A 348 20.26 46.98 -17.31
CA GLN A 348 20.35 48.44 -17.12
C GLN A 348 21.12 48.81 -15.85
N ASN A 349 20.98 48.02 -14.78
CA ASN A 349 21.72 48.24 -13.54
C ASN A 349 23.20 47.81 -13.61
N LEU A 350 23.56 46.84 -14.48
CA LEU A 350 24.95 46.40 -14.67
C LEU A 350 25.79 47.36 -15.53
N ASP A 351 25.17 48.06 -16.50
CA ASP A 351 25.90 48.96 -17.42
C ASP A 351 26.36 50.26 -16.77
N GLY A 352 26.06 50.50 -15.48
CA GLY A 352 26.60 51.65 -14.72
C GLY A 352 26.37 53.01 -15.37
N GLN A 353 25.53 53.11 -16.39
CA GLN A 353 25.07 54.36 -16.96
C GLN A 353 24.18 55.05 -15.93
N MET A 354 24.84 55.79 -15.03
CA MET A 354 24.20 56.96 -14.45
C MET A 354 23.64 57.76 -15.62
N ASP A 355 22.31 57.75 -15.74
CA ASP A 355 21.62 58.56 -16.72
C ASP A 355 22.10 59.99 -16.54
N LEU A 356 22.83 60.49 -17.54
CA LEU A 356 23.38 61.85 -17.58
C LEU A 356 22.27 62.91 -17.36
N PHE A 357 21.01 62.54 -17.58
CA PHE A 357 19.83 63.35 -17.28
C PHE A 357 19.46 63.38 -15.79
N GLY A 358 19.81 62.35 -14.98
CA GLY A 358 19.61 62.34 -13.53
C GLY A 358 20.54 63.35 -12.80
N LEU A 359 21.64 63.78 -13.41
CA LEU A 359 22.59 64.76 -12.83
C LEU A 359 22.19 66.21 -13.12
N MET A 360 21.26 66.49 -14.04
CA MET A 360 20.86 67.86 -14.43
C MET A 360 19.46 68.30 -13.96
N GLY A 361 18.69 67.41 -13.35
CA GLY A 361 17.32 67.68 -12.88
C GLY A 361 17.19 67.41 -11.39
N GLY A 362 17.39 68.44 -10.57
CA GLY A 362 16.97 68.42 -9.16
C GLY A 362 15.46 68.31 -9.03
N GLY A 363 14.96 67.07 -8.88
CA GLY A 363 13.60 66.76 -8.58
C GLY A 363 13.59 65.37 -7.98
N GLU A 364 13.20 65.25 -6.72
CA GLU A 364 12.84 64.03 -6.03
C GLU A 364 11.58 63.40 -6.68
N ASP A 365 11.66 63.01 -7.95
CA ASP A 365 10.72 62.10 -8.54
C ASP A 365 11.40 60.71 -8.53
N GLU A 366 11.16 59.95 -7.49
CA GLU A 366 11.28 58.50 -7.52
C GLU A 366 10.61 58.02 -8.83
N LYS A 367 11.44 57.63 -9.83
CA LYS A 367 10.89 56.88 -10.96
C LYS A 367 10.11 55.71 -10.35
N PRO A 368 8.83 55.58 -10.66
CA PRO A 368 8.08 54.44 -10.16
C PRO A 368 8.82 53.18 -10.57
N ALA A 369 9.28 52.43 -9.59
CA ALA A 369 9.79 51.10 -9.84
C ALA A 369 8.80 50.42 -10.80
N ASN A 370 9.31 49.87 -11.90
CA ASN A 370 8.52 49.21 -12.92
C ASN A 370 7.88 47.98 -12.26
N ASP A 371 6.83 48.21 -11.46
CA ASP A 371 6.07 47.13 -10.81
C ASP A 371 5.22 46.48 -11.89
N TYR A 372 5.70 45.37 -12.41
CA TYR A 372 4.89 44.55 -13.31
C TYR A 372 3.67 44.01 -12.52
N LYS A 373 2.49 44.48 -12.87
CA LYS A 373 1.25 44.04 -12.22
C LYS A 373 0.70 42.83 -12.93
N VAL A 374 0.47 41.76 -12.17
CA VAL A 374 -0.23 40.56 -12.64
C VAL A 374 -1.66 40.93 -13.04
N PRO A 375 -2.12 40.60 -14.26
CA PRO A 375 -3.48 40.89 -14.68
C PRO A 375 -4.47 40.08 -13.87
N ASN A 376 -5.56 40.70 -13.46
CA ASN A 376 -6.66 40.01 -12.77
C ASN A 376 -7.56 39.31 -13.79
N LEU A 377 -7.12 38.12 -14.24
CA LEU A 377 -7.89 37.26 -15.13
C LEU A 377 -8.82 36.35 -14.32
N PRO A 378 -9.95 35.87 -14.93
CA PRO A 378 -10.77 34.85 -14.29
C PRO A 378 -9.93 33.63 -13.95
N GLU A 379 -10.11 33.09 -12.73
CA GLU A 379 -9.34 31.92 -12.29
C GLU A 379 -9.75 30.66 -13.09
N TYR A 380 -8.84 29.71 -13.18
CA TYR A 380 -9.11 28.37 -13.73
C TYR A 380 -10.23 27.67 -12.97
N SER A 381 -10.88 26.70 -13.61
CA SER A 381 -11.85 25.87 -12.92
C SER A 381 -11.20 25.11 -11.74
N ALA A 382 -11.97 24.82 -10.68
CA ALA A 382 -11.46 24.03 -9.55
C ALA A 382 -10.84 22.69 -9.99
N SER A 383 -11.41 22.04 -11.01
CA SER A 383 -10.86 20.81 -11.59
C SER A 383 -9.50 21.03 -12.23
N ASP A 384 -9.30 22.17 -12.92
CA ASP A 384 -8.02 22.44 -13.60
C ASP A 384 -6.93 22.83 -12.60
N LEU A 385 -7.29 23.58 -11.53
CA LEU A 385 -6.37 23.87 -10.44
C LEU A 385 -5.88 22.58 -9.76
N LEU A 386 -6.78 21.66 -9.44
CA LEU A 386 -6.43 20.36 -8.86
C LEU A 386 -5.55 19.51 -9.79
N LYS A 387 -5.80 19.55 -11.10
CA LYS A 387 -4.93 18.88 -12.10
C LYS A 387 -3.52 19.47 -12.11
N MET A 388 -3.40 20.82 -12.07
CA MET A 388 -2.12 21.51 -12.02
C MET A 388 -1.34 21.15 -10.74
N GLU A 389 -2.00 21.16 -9.59
CA GLU A 389 -1.39 20.75 -8.33
C GLU A 389 -0.86 19.31 -8.41
N LYS A 390 -1.68 18.37 -8.89
CA LYS A 390 -1.29 16.96 -9.04
C LYS A 390 -0.14 16.77 -10.03
N GLU A 391 -0.10 17.54 -11.12
CA GLU A 391 0.99 17.50 -12.09
C GLU A 391 2.34 17.81 -11.44
N VAL A 392 2.40 18.85 -10.61
CA VAL A 392 3.65 19.38 -10.06
C VAL A 392 4.03 18.87 -8.68
N SER A 393 3.07 18.39 -7.89
CA SER A 393 3.29 17.85 -6.53
C SER A 393 3.02 16.36 -6.41
N GLY A 394 2.24 15.79 -7.33
CA GLY A 394 1.69 14.43 -7.23
C GLY A 394 0.43 14.34 -6.38
N LEU A 395 -0.03 15.42 -5.77
CA LEU A 395 -1.12 15.49 -4.80
C LEU A 395 -2.14 16.56 -5.18
N TYR A 396 -3.35 16.41 -4.69
CA TYR A 396 -4.34 17.48 -4.65
C TYR A 396 -4.14 18.27 -3.33
N LEU A 397 -3.77 19.52 -3.41
CA LEU A 397 -3.37 20.33 -2.25
C LEU A 397 -4.50 21.22 -1.72
N SER A 398 -5.28 21.82 -2.62
CA SER A 398 -6.34 22.76 -2.27
C SER A 398 -7.70 22.11 -1.98
N GLY A 399 -7.90 20.85 -2.37
CA GLY A 399 -9.15 20.09 -2.19
C GLY A 399 -9.04 18.70 -2.79
N HIS A 400 -10.16 18.02 -2.95
CA HIS A 400 -10.23 16.70 -3.59
C HIS A 400 -11.22 16.74 -4.76
N PRO A 401 -10.98 16.07 -5.91
CA PRO A 401 -11.92 16.04 -7.03
C PRO A 401 -13.33 15.58 -6.63
N LEU A 402 -13.44 14.74 -5.61
CA LEU A 402 -14.70 14.25 -5.07
C LEU A 402 -15.44 15.25 -4.18
N ASP A 403 -14.83 16.36 -3.77
CA ASP A 403 -15.49 17.34 -2.90
C ASP A 403 -16.72 17.97 -3.56
N ALA A 404 -16.68 18.18 -4.88
CA ALA A 404 -17.81 18.67 -5.65
C ALA A 404 -19.00 17.70 -5.70
N TYR A 405 -18.75 16.42 -5.44
CA TYR A 405 -19.73 15.33 -5.59
C TYR A 405 -20.18 14.72 -4.26
N ARG A 406 -19.87 15.35 -3.11
CA ARG A 406 -20.20 14.80 -1.76
C ARG A 406 -21.67 14.40 -1.61
N ALA A 407 -22.59 15.19 -2.13
CA ALA A 407 -24.03 14.89 -2.07
C ALA A 407 -24.40 13.65 -2.90
N GLN A 408 -23.79 13.50 -4.07
CA GLN A 408 -24.00 12.34 -4.94
C GLN A 408 -23.32 11.09 -4.37
N ILE A 409 -22.13 11.22 -3.77
CA ILE A 409 -21.44 10.13 -3.08
C ILE A 409 -22.32 9.54 -2.00
N ALA A 410 -22.92 10.39 -1.15
CA ALA A 410 -23.80 9.94 -0.07
C ALA A 410 -25.05 9.20 -0.56
N GLN A 411 -25.51 9.45 -1.80
CA GLN A 411 -26.68 8.79 -2.40
C GLN A 411 -26.33 7.53 -3.17
N VAL A 412 -25.14 7.46 -3.78
CA VAL A 412 -24.76 6.44 -4.75
C VAL A 412 -23.81 5.41 -4.17
N SER A 413 -22.82 5.80 -3.36
CA SER A 413 -21.87 4.87 -2.74
C SER A 413 -22.56 4.02 -1.71
N THR A 414 -22.36 2.70 -1.80
CA THR A 414 -22.88 1.73 -0.83
C THR A 414 -21.91 1.50 0.34
N CYS A 415 -20.65 1.81 0.15
CA CYS A 415 -19.58 1.70 1.14
C CYS A 415 -18.41 2.63 0.78
N THR A 416 -17.44 2.74 1.66
CA THR A 416 -16.17 3.44 1.43
C THR A 416 -15.04 2.45 1.22
N ILE A 417 -13.95 2.92 0.59
CA ILE A 417 -12.75 2.08 0.38
C ILE A 417 -12.15 1.66 1.74
N ALA A 418 -12.15 2.54 2.76
CA ALA A 418 -11.68 2.18 4.09
C ALA A 418 -12.46 1.02 4.71
N GLN A 419 -13.78 0.94 4.50
CA GLN A 419 -14.60 -0.20 4.96
C GLN A 419 -14.24 -1.50 4.24
N LEU A 420 -13.91 -1.43 2.95
CA LEU A 420 -13.52 -2.60 2.15
C LEU A 420 -12.12 -3.12 2.47
N LEU A 421 -11.24 -2.28 3.01
CA LEU A 421 -9.87 -2.63 3.38
C LEU A 421 -9.68 -2.85 4.88
N GLY A 422 -10.68 -2.50 5.70
CA GLY A 422 -10.64 -2.61 7.16
C GLY A 422 -10.83 -4.04 7.70
N GLU A 423 -10.92 -4.18 9.01
CA GLU A 423 -11.10 -5.46 9.70
C GLU A 423 -12.36 -6.21 9.27
N ASP A 424 -13.40 -5.46 8.90
CA ASP A 424 -14.69 -5.99 8.43
C ASP A 424 -14.71 -6.36 6.93
N ALA A 425 -13.58 -6.26 6.21
CA ALA A 425 -13.50 -6.54 4.77
C ALA A 425 -14.10 -7.90 4.38
N LYS A 426 -13.94 -8.92 5.22
CA LYS A 426 -14.49 -10.27 5.00
C LYS A 426 -16.02 -10.29 4.90
N GLN A 427 -16.72 -9.34 5.53
CA GLN A 427 -18.18 -9.25 5.44
C GLN A 427 -18.64 -8.85 4.03
N PHE A 428 -17.79 -8.12 3.29
CA PHE A 428 -18.06 -7.68 1.93
C PHE A 428 -17.66 -8.70 0.86
N ASP A 429 -17.01 -9.82 1.22
CA ASP A 429 -16.57 -10.78 0.23
C ASP A 429 -17.74 -11.31 -0.60
N ASN A 430 -17.56 -11.31 -1.93
CA ASN A 430 -18.59 -11.66 -2.92
C ASN A 430 -19.85 -10.76 -2.92
N GLN A 431 -19.91 -9.68 -2.15
CA GLN A 431 -20.98 -8.70 -2.24
C GLN A 431 -20.76 -7.73 -3.41
N THR A 432 -21.87 -7.32 -4.03
CA THR A 432 -21.84 -6.26 -5.05
C THR A 432 -21.94 -4.91 -4.37
N VAL A 433 -20.97 -4.04 -4.64
CA VAL A 433 -20.89 -2.69 -4.09
C VAL A 433 -20.76 -1.65 -5.20
N THR A 434 -21.18 -0.43 -4.89
CA THR A 434 -21.01 0.73 -5.76
C THR A 434 -20.10 1.74 -5.06
N LEU A 435 -19.05 2.18 -5.74
CA LEU A 435 -18.11 3.18 -5.27
C LEU A 435 -18.14 4.40 -6.18
N VAL A 436 -18.11 5.58 -5.60
CA VAL A 436 -17.75 6.81 -6.32
C VAL A 436 -16.30 7.12 -6.00
N CYS A 437 -15.47 7.14 -7.02
CA CYS A 437 -14.02 7.24 -6.84
C CYS A 437 -13.36 8.00 -8.00
N THR A 438 -12.13 8.46 -7.77
CA THR A 438 -11.27 9.07 -8.80
C THR A 438 -10.26 8.05 -9.29
N ILE A 439 -10.02 7.99 -10.59
CA ILE A 439 -9.00 7.11 -11.18
C ILE A 439 -7.62 7.74 -10.98
N VAL A 440 -6.77 7.04 -10.22
CA VAL A 440 -5.38 7.47 -9.96
C VAL A 440 -4.46 6.98 -11.07
N LYS A 441 -4.60 5.70 -11.45
CA LYS A 441 -3.73 5.05 -12.43
C LYS A 441 -4.49 3.94 -13.15
N ASN A 442 -4.26 3.82 -14.44
CA ASN A 442 -4.85 2.76 -15.25
C ASN A 442 -3.76 1.97 -15.98
N LYS A 443 -3.54 0.71 -15.59
CA LYS A 443 -2.55 -0.18 -16.21
C LYS A 443 -3.25 -1.26 -17.01
N ILE A 444 -3.17 -1.16 -18.34
CA ILE A 444 -3.71 -2.17 -19.26
C ILE A 444 -2.63 -3.25 -19.48
N MET A 445 -3.02 -4.51 -19.35
CA MET A 445 -2.14 -5.66 -19.56
C MET A 445 -2.80 -6.68 -20.49
N THR A 446 -1.97 -7.39 -21.24
CA THR A 446 -2.41 -8.52 -22.05
C THR A 446 -2.41 -9.79 -21.19
N THR A 447 -3.54 -10.49 -21.18
CA THR A 447 -3.69 -11.77 -20.47
C THR A 447 -3.01 -12.91 -21.25
N LYS A 448 -2.85 -14.08 -20.63
CA LYS A 448 -2.32 -15.29 -21.30
C LYS A 448 -3.16 -15.74 -22.51
N SER A 449 -4.43 -15.34 -22.55
CA SER A 449 -5.35 -15.61 -23.67
C SER A 449 -5.34 -14.52 -24.76
N ASN A 450 -4.33 -13.64 -24.74
CA ASN A 450 -4.16 -12.53 -25.69
C ASN A 450 -5.33 -11.52 -25.71
N THR A 451 -6.03 -11.37 -24.61
CA THR A 451 -7.08 -10.37 -24.39
C THR A 451 -6.57 -9.27 -23.45
N LEU A 452 -7.11 -8.05 -23.58
CA LEU A 452 -6.71 -6.93 -22.73
C LEU A 452 -7.56 -6.91 -21.45
N MET A 453 -6.91 -6.76 -20.30
CA MET A 453 -7.56 -6.42 -19.03
C MET A 453 -6.89 -5.21 -18.40
N ALA A 454 -7.55 -4.54 -17.46
CA ALA A 454 -6.96 -3.41 -16.76
C ALA A 454 -6.93 -3.62 -15.25
N PHE A 455 -5.84 -3.16 -14.64
CA PHE A 455 -5.67 -2.95 -13.22
C PHE A 455 -5.74 -1.44 -12.99
N THR A 456 -6.83 -0.98 -12.42
CA THR A 456 -7.10 0.44 -12.25
C THR A 456 -7.05 0.78 -10.77
N THR A 457 -6.08 1.59 -10.37
CA THR A 457 -6.02 2.12 -9.00
C THR A 457 -6.98 3.29 -8.91
N VAL A 458 -7.87 3.25 -7.93
CA VAL A 458 -8.84 4.32 -7.62
C VAL A 458 -8.69 4.79 -6.19
N GLU A 459 -9.12 6.02 -5.95
CA GLU A 459 -9.17 6.61 -4.61
C GLU A 459 -10.56 7.21 -4.36
N ASP A 460 -11.02 7.09 -3.11
CA ASP A 460 -12.14 7.87 -2.59
C ASP A 460 -11.63 8.83 -1.48
N LEU A 461 -12.54 9.43 -0.71
CA LEU A 461 -12.17 10.32 0.39
C LEU A 461 -11.52 9.59 1.59
N THR A 462 -11.50 8.27 1.59
CA THR A 462 -11.11 7.44 2.74
C THR A 462 -9.93 6.52 2.48
N GLY A 463 -9.55 6.30 1.23
CA GLY A 463 -8.45 5.42 0.88
C GLY A 463 -8.33 5.14 -0.62
N SER A 464 -7.43 4.24 -0.98
CA SER A 464 -7.26 3.78 -2.36
C SER A 464 -7.31 2.25 -2.45
N MET A 465 -7.82 1.74 -3.58
CA MET A 465 -7.90 0.31 -3.86
C MET A 465 -7.70 -0.01 -5.33
N GLU A 466 -7.51 -1.28 -5.65
CA GLU A 466 -7.36 -1.76 -7.01
C GLU A 466 -8.68 -2.32 -7.56
N LEU A 467 -9.07 -1.85 -8.74
CA LEU A 467 -10.15 -2.38 -9.55
C LEU A 467 -9.60 -3.38 -10.56
N LEU A 468 -10.22 -4.55 -10.67
CA LEU A 468 -9.95 -5.54 -11.73
C LEU A 468 -10.99 -5.41 -12.83
N VAL A 469 -10.57 -4.91 -13.99
CA VAL A 469 -11.45 -4.69 -15.14
C VAL A 469 -11.15 -5.76 -16.19
N PHE A 470 -12.02 -6.75 -16.27
CA PHE A 470 -11.88 -7.86 -17.22
C PHE A 470 -12.18 -7.44 -18.65
N PRO A 471 -11.71 -8.20 -19.66
CA PRO A 471 -11.72 -7.80 -21.07
C PRO A 471 -13.08 -7.32 -21.61
N ARG A 472 -14.15 -7.99 -21.24
CA ARG A 472 -15.52 -7.65 -21.67
C ARG A 472 -15.90 -6.25 -21.16
N ILE A 473 -15.71 -6.01 -19.88
CA ILE A 473 -16.06 -4.74 -19.24
C ILE A 473 -15.12 -3.63 -19.71
N LEU A 474 -13.84 -3.95 -19.90
CA LEU A 474 -12.86 -2.99 -20.43
C LEU A 474 -13.24 -2.47 -21.81
N ALA A 475 -13.78 -3.34 -22.67
CA ALA A 475 -14.25 -2.92 -24.01
C ALA A 475 -15.42 -1.91 -23.94
N GLU A 476 -16.28 -2.03 -22.92
CA GLU A 476 -17.45 -1.17 -22.72
C GLU A 476 -17.10 0.15 -22.02
N CYS A 477 -16.18 0.13 -21.04
CA CYS A 477 -15.90 1.28 -20.16
C CYS A 477 -14.54 1.96 -20.40
N ARG A 478 -13.78 1.57 -21.42
CA ARG A 478 -12.43 2.09 -21.68
C ARG A 478 -12.34 3.62 -21.73
N ALA A 479 -13.36 4.27 -22.29
CA ALA A 479 -13.41 5.74 -22.36
C ALA A 479 -13.56 6.42 -21.00
N ALA A 480 -14.20 5.74 -20.02
CA ALA A 480 -14.37 6.23 -18.66
C ALA A 480 -13.12 6.01 -17.79
N LEU A 481 -12.22 5.10 -18.16
CA LEU A 481 -11.04 4.74 -17.38
C LEU A 481 -9.83 5.66 -17.69
N GLN A 482 -10.04 6.96 -17.61
CA GLN A 482 -8.97 7.96 -17.77
C GLN A 482 -8.47 8.42 -16.41
N GLU A 483 -7.16 8.65 -16.28
CA GLU A 483 -6.57 9.18 -15.06
C GLU A 483 -7.19 10.55 -14.70
N ASN A 484 -7.46 10.75 -13.42
CA ASN A 484 -8.15 11.90 -12.83
C ASN A 484 -9.66 12.02 -13.19
N ALA A 485 -10.26 11.05 -13.87
CA ALA A 485 -11.71 11.01 -14.05
C ALA A 485 -12.41 10.59 -12.76
N VAL A 486 -13.53 11.25 -12.44
CA VAL A 486 -14.43 10.84 -11.35
C VAL A 486 -15.46 9.88 -11.92
N VAL A 487 -15.52 8.69 -11.36
CA VAL A 487 -16.36 7.60 -11.88
C VAL A 487 -17.20 6.96 -10.78
N VAL A 488 -18.32 6.39 -11.20
CA VAL A 488 -19.10 5.44 -10.43
C VAL A 488 -18.72 4.04 -10.90
N ALA A 489 -18.08 3.27 -10.02
CA ALA A 489 -17.68 1.89 -10.27
C ALA A 489 -18.59 0.94 -9.50
N ASN A 490 -19.18 -0.02 -10.21
CA ASN A 490 -19.98 -1.09 -9.63
C ASN A 490 -19.27 -2.42 -9.83
N GLY A 491 -19.26 -3.27 -8.82
CA GLY A 491 -18.58 -4.55 -8.93
C GLY A 491 -18.70 -5.39 -7.68
N ARG A 492 -18.08 -6.57 -7.75
CA ARG A 492 -18.06 -7.54 -6.67
C ARG A 492 -16.74 -7.48 -5.92
N VAL A 493 -16.82 -7.39 -4.61
CA VAL A 493 -15.63 -7.41 -3.75
C VAL A 493 -15.04 -8.81 -3.73
N SER A 494 -13.73 -8.90 -3.86
CA SER A 494 -12.96 -10.15 -3.72
C SER A 494 -11.93 -9.99 -2.62
N VAL A 495 -12.10 -10.73 -1.55
CA VAL A 495 -11.19 -10.80 -0.41
C VAL A 495 -10.51 -12.16 -0.41
N LYS A 496 -9.20 -12.20 -0.62
CA LYS A 496 -8.41 -13.43 -0.53
C LYS A 496 -7.57 -13.41 0.73
N GLU A 497 -7.29 -14.59 1.27
CA GLU A 497 -6.30 -14.72 2.34
C GLU A 497 -4.95 -14.20 1.82
N ASP A 498 -4.29 -13.34 2.60
CA ASP A 498 -2.99 -12.71 2.30
C ASP A 498 -2.96 -11.65 1.18
N GLU A 499 -4.09 -11.24 0.59
CA GLU A 499 -4.15 -10.14 -0.38
C GLU A 499 -5.10 -9.03 0.10
N ALA A 500 -4.79 -7.76 -0.25
CA ALA A 500 -5.73 -6.66 -0.05
C ALA A 500 -7.02 -6.89 -0.85
N ALA A 501 -8.16 -6.46 -0.32
CA ALA A 501 -9.43 -6.57 -1.03
C ALA A 501 -9.39 -5.82 -2.37
N ARG A 502 -9.98 -6.41 -3.40
CA ARG A 502 -10.09 -5.84 -4.74
C ARG A 502 -11.53 -5.82 -5.20
N LEU A 503 -11.88 -4.89 -6.07
CA LEU A 503 -13.19 -4.86 -6.70
C LEU A 503 -13.12 -5.46 -8.12
N ILE A 504 -13.83 -6.55 -8.34
CA ILE A 504 -14.05 -7.11 -9.68
C ILE A 504 -15.16 -6.31 -10.33
N VAL A 505 -14.79 -5.48 -11.29
CA VAL A 505 -15.68 -4.51 -11.91
C VAL A 505 -16.71 -5.16 -12.80
N GLU A 506 -17.98 -4.77 -12.63
CA GLU A 506 -19.11 -5.14 -13.47
C GLU A 506 -19.58 -3.96 -14.35
N GLY A 507 -19.21 -2.71 -13.98
CA GLY A 507 -19.45 -1.51 -14.79
C GLY A 507 -18.76 -0.28 -14.23
N VAL A 508 -18.40 0.66 -15.13
CA VAL A 508 -17.86 1.98 -14.78
C VAL A 508 -18.52 3.03 -15.65
N GLN A 509 -18.94 4.14 -15.02
CA GLN A 509 -19.46 5.33 -15.74
C GLN A 509 -18.87 6.60 -15.16
N PRO A 510 -18.64 7.65 -15.96
CA PRO A 510 -18.36 8.98 -15.43
C PRO A 510 -19.53 9.46 -14.56
N ILE A 511 -19.22 10.15 -13.46
CA ILE A 511 -20.23 10.59 -12.51
C ILE A 511 -21.21 11.60 -13.12
N GLU A 512 -20.76 12.41 -14.07
CA GLU A 512 -21.59 13.42 -14.76
C GLU A 512 -22.71 12.79 -15.60
N THR A 513 -22.49 11.58 -16.10
CA THR A 513 -23.46 10.85 -16.95
C THR A 513 -24.09 9.67 -16.25
N TYR A 514 -23.81 9.51 -14.95
CA TYR A 514 -24.32 8.41 -14.16
C TYR A 514 -25.85 8.50 -14.01
N ASP A 515 -26.52 7.43 -14.40
CA ASP A 515 -27.99 7.28 -14.25
C ASP A 515 -28.26 6.08 -13.35
N PRO A 516 -28.79 6.32 -12.11
CA PRO A 516 -29.14 5.24 -11.19
C PRO A 516 -30.20 4.27 -11.74
N GLY A 517 -31.00 4.70 -12.74
CA GLY A 517 -31.99 3.88 -13.41
C GLY A 517 -31.42 2.94 -14.48
N LYS A 518 -30.21 3.18 -14.93
CA LYS A 518 -29.47 2.28 -15.82
C LYS A 518 -28.62 1.31 -14.99
N ASN A 519 -29.27 0.30 -14.44
CA ASN A 519 -28.63 -0.73 -13.63
C ASN A 519 -27.43 -1.36 -14.33
N PHE A 520 -26.21 -1.06 -13.85
CA PHE A 520 -25.04 -1.86 -14.11
C PHE A 520 -25.23 -3.25 -13.50
N GLY A 521 -25.08 -4.30 -14.26
CA GLY A 521 -25.10 -5.67 -13.76
C GLY A 521 -26.48 -6.30 -13.49
N MET A 522 -27.55 -5.56 -13.19
CA MET A 522 -28.90 -6.13 -13.07
C MET A 522 -29.48 -6.61 -14.42
N ASN A 523 -29.00 -6.10 -15.53
CA ASN A 523 -29.40 -6.56 -16.85
C ASN A 523 -29.09 -8.03 -17.16
N ARG A 524 -28.27 -8.70 -16.34
CA ARG A 524 -27.99 -10.12 -16.56
C ARG A 524 -29.12 -11.01 -16.06
N VAL A 525 -29.77 -10.64 -14.95
CA VAL A 525 -30.93 -11.40 -14.42
C VAL A 525 -32.22 -11.01 -15.15
N GLU A 526 -32.40 -9.73 -15.51
CA GLU A 526 -33.57 -9.29 -16.27
C GLU A 526 -33.45 -9.56 -17.77
N ARG A 527 -32.25 -9.50 -18.40
CA ARG A 527 -32.08 -9.99 -19.79
C ARG A 527 -32.35 -11.49 -19.88
N VAL A 528 -31.87 -12.26 -18.92
CA VAL A 528 -32.21 -13.69 -18.86
C VAL A 528 -33.71 -13.89 -18.60
N LYS A 529 -34.39 -13.00 -17.85
CA LYS A 529 -35.85 -13.05 -17.67
C LYS A 529 -36.65 -12.49 -18.87
N ARG A 530 -36.12 -11.46 -19.59
CA ARG A 530 -36.82 -10.92 -20.79
C ARG A 530 -36.59 -11.76 -22.05
N GLU A 531 -35.43 -12.41 -22.18
CA GLU A 531 -35.18 -13.37 -23.28
C GLU A 531 -35.86 -14.73 -23.04
N THR A 532 -36.29 -15.05 -21.81
CA THR A 532 -37.05 -16.26 -21.49
C THR A 532 -38.57 -16.15 -21.61
N SER A 533 -39.09 -14.95 -21.99
CA SER A 533 -40.54 -14.76 -22.23
C SER A 533 -40.94 -14.82 -23.71
N GLY A 534 -40.06 -15.28 -24.59
CA GLY A 534 -40.39 -15.44 -26.03
C GLY A 534 -39.67 -16.63 -26.64
N GLY A 535 -40.38 -17.75 -26.80
CA GLY A 535 -39.98 -18.89 -27.62
C GLY A 535 -39.17 -19.96 -26.88
N GLY A 536 -39.59 -21.22 -26.93
CA GLY A 536 -38.94 -22.38 -26.31
C GLY A 536 -37.45 -22.46 -26.69
N ALA A 537 -36.58 -22.39 -25.68
CA ALA A 537 -35.14 -22.50 -25.90
C ALA A 537 -34.76 -23.99 -25.92
N ALA A 538 -34.25 -24.47 -27.04
CA ALA A 538 -33.69 -25.83 -27.15
C ALA A 538 -32.53 -26.02 -26.16
N GLY A 539 -32.43 -27.18 -25.55
CA GLY A 539 -31.37 -27.54 -24.61
C GLY A 539 -30.61 -28.80 -25.05
N TYR A 540 -29.29 -28.77 -24.91
CA TYR A 540 -28.44 -29.95 -25.05
C TYR A 540 -28.35 -30.68 -23.72
N PHE A 541 -28.73 -31.97 -23.72
CA PHE A 541 -28.61 -32.90 -22.58
C PHE A 541 -27.47 -33.86 -22.89
N LEU A 542 -26.35 -33.72 -22.18
CA LEU A 542 -25.13 -34.47 -22.41
C LEU A 542 -24.90 -35.46 -21.26
N THR A 543 -24.84 -36.76 -21.59
CA THR A 543 -24.52 -37.79 -20.60
C THR A 543 -23.02 -38.04 -20.61
N VAL A 544 -22.34 -37.79 -19.49
CA VAL A 544 -20.90 -37.96 -19.30
C VAL A 544 -20.57 -38.95 -18.20
N PRO A 545 -19.45 -39.70 -18.27
CA PRO A 545 -19.12 -40.73 -17.29
C PRO A 545 -18.99 -40.18 -15.86
N SER A 546 -18.18 -39.13 -15.66
CA SER A 546 -17.97 -38.41 -14.40
C SER A 546 -17.53 -36.99 -14.65
N ARG A 547 -17.53 -36.17 -13.58
CA ARG A 547 -17.11 -34.77 -13.65
C ARG A 547 -15.63 -34.62 -14.05
N ASP A 548 -14.78 -35.54 -13.62
CA ASP A 548 -13.31 -35.47 -13.87
C ASP A 548 -12.89 -36.38 -15.03
N SER A 549 -13.85 -36.85 -15.86
CA SER A 549 -13.54 -37.72 -17.00
C SER A 549 -12.86 -36.95 -18.15
N ALA A 550 -11.98 -37.63 -18.88
CA ALA A 550 -11.33 -37.07 -20.06
C ALA A 550 -12.33 -36.61 -21.13
N GLN A 551 -13.50 -37.25 -21.18
CA GLN A 551 -14.60 -36.87 -22.09
C GLN A 551 -15.27 -35.58 -21.64
N MET A 552 -15.47 -35.37 -20.33
CA MET A 552 -15.99 -34.12 -19.79
C MET A 552 -15.08 -32.94 -20.14
N HIS A 553 -13.77 -33.05 -19.92
CA HIS A 553 -12.80 -32.00 -20.27
C HIS A 553 -12.78 -31.67 -21.78
N LYS A 554 -12.92 -32.69 -22.65
CA LYS A 554 -13.01 -32.48 -24.10
C LYS A 554 -14.28 -31.72 -24.50
N VAL A 555 -15.41 -32.07 -23.88
CA VAL A 555 -16.71 -31.43 -24.10
C VAL A 555 -16.68 -29.99 -23.58
N GLU A 556 -16.14 -29.72 -22.40
CA GLU A 556 -15.99 -28.38 -21.85
C GLU A 556 -15.14 -27.50 -22.78
N ASN A 557 -13.99 -28.00 -23.23
CA ASN A 557 -13.14 -27.29 -24.18
C ASN A 557 -13.85 -26.97 -25.51
N LEU A 558 -14.63 -27.92 -26.03
CA LEU A 558 -15.41 -27.71 -27.25
C LEU A 558 -16.46 -26.62 -27.07
N LEU A 559 -17.22 -26.69 -25.99
CA LEU A 559 -18.32 -25.77 -25.69
C LEU A 559 -17.82 -24.34 -25.35
N CYS A 560 -16.75 -24.23 -24.56
CA CYS A 560 -16.24 -22.95 -24.10
C CYS A 560 -15.38 -22.21 -25.13
N ASN A 561 -14.66 -22.95 -25.98
CA ASN A 561 -13.66 -22.33 -26.87
C ASN A 561 -14.10 -22.21 -28.33
N ILE A 562 -15.04 -23.05 -28.77
CA ILE A 562 -15.41 -23.13 -30.20
C ILE A 562 -16.86 -22.68 -30.43
N PHE A 563 -17.79 -23.06 -29.57
CA PHE A 563 -19.23 -22.84 -29.76
C PHE A 563 -19.87 -21.94 -28.69
N ASP A 564 -19.07 -21.19 -27.95
CA ASP A 564 -19.56 -20.28 -26.91
C ASP A 564 -20.33 -19.06 -27.49
N GLY A 565 -21.21 -18.48 -26.68
CA GLY A 565 -21.94 -17.25 -27.01
C GLY A 565 -23.28 -17.46 -27.76
N GLY A 566 -23.89 -18.63 -27.67
CA GLY A 566 -25.24 -18.91 -28.13
C GLY A 566 -26.34 -18.72 -27.09
N THR A 567 -27.57 -19.16 -27.42
CA THR A 567 -28.76 -19.08 -26.55
C THR A 567 -29.20 -20.45 -26.03
N VAL A 568 -28.59 -21.53 -26.52
CA VAL A 568 -28.97 -22.91 -26.20
C VAL A 568 -28.29 -23.37 -24.92
N ARG A 569 -29.07 -23.82 -23.95
CA ARG A 569 -28.56 -24.27 -22.64
C ARG A 569 -27.98 -25.68 -22.73
N VAL A 570 -26.96 -25.95 -21.90
CA VAL A 570 -26.31 -27.25 -21.79
C VAL A 570 -26.55 -27.83 -20.41
N TYR A 571 -27.01 -29.11 -20.38
CA TYR A 571 -27.24 -29.90 -19.18
C TYR A 571 -26.33 -31.12 -19.21
N PHE A 572 -25.57 -31.33 -18.13
CA PHE A 572 -24.76 -32.54 -17.95
C PHE A 572 -25.49 -33.51 -17.04
N ARG A 573 -25.50 -34.81 -17.42
CA ARG A 573 -25.91 -35.92 -16.57
C ARG A 573 -24.72 -36.82 -16.33
N PHE A 574 -24.33 -36.98 -15.08
CA PHE A 574 -23.19 -37.79 -14.68
C PHE A 574 -23.65 -39.24 -14.46
N GLN A 575 -22.96 -40.19 -15.11
CA GLN A 575 -23.34 -41.63 -15.00
C GLN A 575 -22.97 -42.21 -13.64
N ASP A 576 -21.87 -41.79 -13.04
CA ASP A 576 -21.33 -42.22 -11.73
C ASP A 576 -22.27 -41.87 -10.56
N THR A 577 -22.86 -40.68 -10.59
CA THR A 577 -23.70 -40.17 -9.49
C THR A 577 -25.18 -40.11 -9.82
N GLY A 578 -25.56 -40.30 -11.08
CA GLY A 578 -26.93 -40.16 -11.59
C GLY A 578 -27.49 -38.72 -11.53
N ARG A 579 -26.67 -37.74 -11.08
CA ARG A 579 -27.07 -36.33 -10.91
C ARG A 579 -27.05 -35.60 -12.25
N ALA A 580 -28.04 -34.72 -12.42
CA ALA A 580 -28.05 -33.75 -13.54
C ALA A 580 -27.67 -32.36 -13.04
N MET A 581 -26.90 -31.64 -13.85
CA MET A 581 -26.42 -30.28 -13.55
C MET A 581 -26.60 -29.37 -14.78
N LEU A 582 -27.20 -28.20 -14.59
CA LEU A 582 -27.21 -27.16 -15.61
C LEU A 582 -25.83 -26.47 -15.64
N ALA A 583 -25.20 -26.43 -16.79
CA ALA A 583 -23.97 -25.68 -17.03
C ALA A 583 -24.30 -24.19 -17.10
N ARG A 584 -24.40 -23.53 -15.94
CA ARG A 584 -24.87 -22.13 -15.81
C ARG A 584 -24.01 -21.11 -16.57
N HIS A 585 -22.77 -21.47 -16.92
CA HIS A 585 -21.82 -20.59 -17.59
C HIS A 585 -21.59 -20.96 -19.05
N MET A 586 -22.34 -21.91 -19.60
CA MET A 586 -22.21 -22.40 -20.97
C MET A 586 -23.53 -22.22 -21.69
N ALA A 587 -23.56 -21.39 -22.73
CA ALA A 587 -24.66 -21.27 -23.66
C ALA A 587 -24.08 -21.31 -25.07
N VAL A 588 -24.55 -22.26 -25.87
CA VAL A 588 -23.98 -22.55 -27.18
C VAL A 588 -24.91 -22.16 -28.33
N LYS A 589 -24.34 -21.98 -29.51
CA LYS A 589 -25.12 -21.85 -30.74
C LYS A 589 -25.60 -23.23 -31.18
N ASP A 590 -26.85 -23.31 -31.58
CA ASP A 590 -27.36 -24.55 -32.20
C ASP A 590 -26.74 -24.67 -33.60
N ASP A 591 -25.73 -25.56 -33.67
CA ASP A 591 -24.96 -25.78 -34.92
C ASP A 591 -24.89 -27.31 -35.16
N PRO A 592 -25.21 -27.76 -36.40
CA PRO A 592 -25.08 -29.15 -36.77
C PRO A 592 -23.67 -29.74 -36.55
N LEU A 593 -22.64 -28.94 -36.70
CA LEU A 593 -21.25 -29.32 -36.43
C LEU A 593 -21.00 -29.56 -34.93
N LEU A 594 -21.57 -28.73 -34.04
CA LEU A 594 -21.49 -28.95 -32.61
C LEU A 594 -22.09 -30.30 -32.23
N ARG A 595 -23.27 -30.60 -32.76
CA ARG A 595 -23.95 -31.86 -32.46
C ARG A 595 -23.14 -33.07 -32.93
N ALA A 596 -22.58 -33.02 -34.16
CA ALA A 596 -21.74 -34.07 -34.69
C ALA A 596 -20.46 -34.32 -33.85
N GLU A 597 -19.82 -33.25 -33.40
CA GLU A 597 -18.61 -33.34 -32.54
C GLU A 597 -18.94 -33.86 -31.14
N LEU A 598 -20.06 -33.46 -30.53
CA LEU A 598 -20.52 -33.98 -29.27
C LEU A 598 -20.87 -35.48 -29.37
N GLU A 599 -21.53 -35.89 -30.44
CA GLU A 599 -21.82 -37.29 -30.72
C GLU A 599 -20.55 -38.12 -30.98
N ARG A 600 -19.52 -37.53 -31.57
CA ARG A 600 -18.21 -38.16 -31.75
C ARG A 600 -17.46 -38.39 -30.44
N ILE A 601 -17.57 -37.44 -29.50
CA ILE A 601 -16.87 -37.49 -28.19
C ILE A 601 -17.61 -38.42 -27.22
N LEU A 602 -18.93 -38.32 -27.14
CA LEU A 602 -19.74 -38.96 -26.11
C LEU A 602 -20.50 -40.21 -26.60
N GLY A 603 -20.70 -40.34 -27.91
CA GLY A 603 -21.60 -41.35 -28.50
C GLY A 603 -23.01 -40.80 -28.74
N LYS A 604 -23.68 -41.30 -29.79
CA LYS A 604 -25.00 -40.79 -30.23
C LYS A 604 -26.08 -40.87 -29.16
N ASP A 605 -26.08 -41.91 -28.32
CA ASP A 605 -27.08 -42.10 -27.26
C ASP A 605 -26.86 -41.15 -26.05
N CYS A 606 -25.71 -40.54 -25.97
CA CYS A 606 -25.33 -39.63 -24.87
C CYS A 606 -25.61 -38.14 -25.16
N VAL A 607 -26.04 -37.80 -26.38
CA VAL A 607 -26.36 -36.44 -26.82
C VAL A 607 -27.83 -36.34 -27.18
N LYS A 608 -28.62 -35.59 -26.42
CA LYS A 608 -30.04 -35.34 -26.71
C LYS A 608 -30.27 -33.83 -26.83
N VAL A 609 -31.01 -33.42 -27.85
CA VAL A 609 -31.49 -32.06 -28.02
C VAL A 609 -33.00 -32.09 -27.83
N GLN A 610 -33.52 -31.38 -26.85
CA GLN A 610 -34.96 -31.31 -26.58
C GLN A 610 -35.41 -29.88 -26.41
N ASP A 611 -36.57 -29.54 -26.97
CA ASP A 611 -37.29 -28.33 -26.64
C ASP A 611 -37.85 -28.47 -25.23
N VAL A 612 -37.59 -27.50 -24.36
CA VAL A 612 -38.07 -27.51 -22.98
C VAL A 612 -39.55 -27.09 -22.97
N GLU A 613 -40.48 -27.99 -23.23
CA GLU A 613 -41.87 -27.83 -22.78
C GLU A 613 -41.93 -28.00 -21.26
N HIS A 614 -42.62 -27.09 -20.61
CA HIS A 614 -42.86 -27.07 -19.17
C HIS A 614 -43.42 -28.41 -18.66
N SER A 615 -42.64 -29.11 -17.85
CA SER A 615 -43.16 -30.05 -16.84
C SER A 615 -42.90 -29.44 -15.48
N ALA A 616 -43.86 -28.62 -15.03
CA ALA A 616 -44.06 -28.34 -13.63
C ALA A 616 -44.56 -29.63 -12.97
N LYS A 617 -43.72 -30.25 -12.15
CA LYS A 617 -44.14 -31.00 -10.94
C LYS A 617 -42.97 -31.13 -9.98
#